data_f9706e9193728419ba51cc317adcfe60
#
_entry.id   f9706e9193728419ba51cc317adcfe60
#
_cell.length_a   1.000
_cell.length_b   1.000
_cell.length_c   1.000
_cell.angle_alpha   90.00
_cell.angle_beta   90.00
_cell.angle_gamma   90.00
#
_symmetry.space_group_name_H-M   'P 1'
#
loop_
_entity.id
_entity.type
_entity.pdbx_description
1 polymer ?
#
loop_
_entity_poly.entity_id
_entity_poly.type
_entity_poly.pdbx_seq_one_letter_code
_entity_poly.pdbx_strand_id
1 'polypeptide(L)'
;MYNPKPIDTSDIELPGELLALTEQIAENVHDVWAASRIAEGWTYGTSKDVEQKKTPLLVPYNELPESEKDYDRNTALETLRLIIKFGYNISTSSANREVM
;
A
#
# COMPACT_ATOMS: atom_id res chain seq x y z
N MET A 1 1.05 -18.25 21.40
CA MET A 1 1.48 -17.72 20.09
C MET A 1 0.46 -16.74 19.57
N TYR A 2 0.90 -15.67 18.94
CA TYR A 2 -0.02 -14.70 18.32
C TYR A 2 -0.83 -15.37 17.21
N ASN A 3 -2.13 -15.18 17.24
CA ASN A 3 -3.04 -15.71 16.24
C ASN A 3 -3.81 -14.53 15.63
N PRO A 4 -3.36 -13.99 14.49
CA PRO A 4 -3.97 -12.80 13.92
C PRO A 4 -5.41 -13.08 13.47
N LYS A 5 -6.28 -12.11 13.72
CA LYS A 5 -7.70 -12.19 13.34
C LYS A 5 -8.08 -10.92 12.58
N PRO A 6 -7.73 -10.85 11.30
CA PRO A 6 -8.11 -9.67 10.50
C PRO A 6 -9.63 -9.52 10.49
N ILE A 7 -10.08 -8.28 10.41
CA ILE A 7 -11.50 -8.01 10.23
C ILE A 7 -11.90 -8.48 8.84
N ASP A 8 -12.99 -9.23 8.76
CA ASP A 8 -13.48 -9.72 7.48
C ASP A 8 -14.14 -8.57 6.71
N THR A 9 -13.55 -8.21 5.58
CA THR A 9 -14.06 -7.18 4.68
C THR A 9 -14.55 -7.76 3.37
N SER A 10 -14.70 -9.08 3.28
CA SER A 10 -15.07 -9.76 2.03
C SER A 10 -16.46 -9.36 1.52
N ASP A 11 -17.32 -8.84 2.40
CA ASP A 11 -18.64 -8.36 2.04
C ASP A 11 -18.64 -6.92 1.48
N ILE A 12 -17.49 -6.26 1.49
CA ILE A 12 -17.38 -4.89 1.00
C ILE A 12 -16.86 -4.90 -0.44
N GLU A 13 -17.64 -4.35 -1.35
CA GLU A 13 -17.26 -4.22 -2.74
C GLU A 13 -16.88 -2.75 -3.00
N LEU A 14 -15.66 -2.54 -3.50
CA LEU A 14 -15.21 -1.18 -3.79
C LEU A 14 -15.76 -0.70 -5.13
N PRO A 15 -16.20 0.57 -5.20
CA PRO A 15 -16.52 1.17 -6.49
C PRO A 15 -15.33 1.10 -7.45
N GLY A 16 -15.61 1.02 -8.74
CA GLY A 16 -14.57 0.90 -9.77
C GLY A 16 -13.52 2.00 -9.70
N GLU A 17 -13.92 3.22 -9.36
CA GLU A 17 -13.00 4.35 -9.22
C GLU A 17 -11.97 4.09 -8.13
N LEU A 18 -12.39 3.52 -7.01
CA LEU A 18 -11.48 3.20 -5.91
C LEU A 18 -10.59 2.01 -6.24
N LEU A 19 -11.11 1.03 -6.97
CA LEU A 19 -10.28 -0.09 -7.43
C LEU A 19 -9.15 0.40 -8.34
N ALA A 20 -9.47 1.34 -9.24
CA ALA A 20 -8.44 1.91 -10.11
C ALA A 20 -7.37 2.69 -9.33
N LEU A 21 -7.74 3.22 -8.17
CA LEU A 21 -6.83 3.97 -7.32
C LEU A 21 -5.88 3.07 -6.52
N THR A 22 -6.22 1.80 -6.33
CA THR A 22 -5.42 0.92 -5.46
C THR A 22 -3.98 0.78 -5.92
N GLU A 23 -3.71 0.78 -7.22
CA GLU A 23 -2.35 0.68 -7.73
C GLU A 23 -1.52 1.92 -7.35
N GLN A 24 -2.12 3.11 -7.44
CA GLN A 24 -1.44 4.35 -7.04
C GLN A 24 -1.18 4.38 -5.55
N ILE A 25 -2.14 3.91 -4.75
CA ILE A 25 -1.96 3.82 -3.30
C ILE A 25 -0.86 2.83 -2.98
N ALA A 26 -0.83 1.68 -3.65
CA ALA A 26 0.19 0.66 -3.43
C ALA A 26 1.59 1.20 -3.72
N GLU A 27 1.74 1.95 -4.80
CA GLU A 27 3.01 2.59 -5.12
C GLU A 27 3.43 3.56 -4.01
N ASN A 28 2.48 4.35 -3.52
CA ASN A 28 2.78 5.28 -2.43
C ASN A 28 3.11 4.57 -1.12
N VAL A 29 2.45 3.44 -0.83
CA VAL A 29 2.78 2.62 0.34
C VAL A 29 4.24 2.20 0.28
N HIS A 30 4.68 1.75 -0.89
CA HIS A 30 6.07 1.37 -1.07
C HIS A 30 7.03 2.56 -0.90
N ASP A 31 6.70 3.69 -1.48
CA ASP A 31 7.55 4.88 -1.40
C ASP A 31 7.67 5.39 0.03
N VAL A 32 6.59 5.37 0.80
CA VAL A 32 6.62 5.75 2.21
C VAL A 32 7.52 4.80 3.01
N TRP A 33 7.37 3.51 2.77
CA TRP A 33 8.21 2.50 3.42
C TRP A 33 9.69 2.73 3.05
N ALA A 34 9.98 2.91 1.77
CA ALA A 34 11.34 3.11 1.28
C ALA A 34 11.99 4.36 1.88
N ALA A 35 11.23 5.46 1.94
CA ALA A 35 11.73 6.70 2.53
C ALA A 35 12.09 6.50 4.01
N SER A 36 11.29 5.76 4.75
CA SER A 36 11.58 5.45 6.15
C SER A 36 12.85 4.61 6.30
N ARG A 37 13.02 3.61 5.44
CA ARG A 37 14.22 2.77 5.48
C ARG A 37 15.47 3.57 5.14
N ILE A 38 15.40 4.41 4.12
CA ILE A 38 16.54 5.26 3.75
C ILE A 38 16.90 6.20 4.90
N ALA A 39 15.91 6.77 5.56
CA ALA A 39 16.14 7.64 6.71
C ALA A 39 16.82 6.91 7.87
N GLU A 40 16.60 5.60 7.99
CA GLU A 40 17.22 4.75 9.00
C GLU A 40 18.60 4.23 8.57
N GLY A 41 19.07 4.61 7.38
CA GLY A 41 20.39 4.22 6.89
C GLY A 41 20.42 2.97 6.02
N TRP A 42 19.25 2.44 5.62
CA TRP A 42 19.21 1.30 4.71
C TRP A 42 19.59 1.71 3.31
N THR A 43 20.25 0.80 2.59
CA THR A 43 20.62 0.97 1.19
C THR A 43 20.25 -0.27 0.40
N TYR A 44 20.28 -0.15 -0.92
CA TYR A 44 20.05 -1.28 -1.80
C TYR A 44 21.17 -2.31 -1.67
N GLY A 45 20.80 -3.59 -1.67
CA GLY A 45 21.73 -4.70 -1.76
C GLY A 45 21.05 -5.88 -2.44
N THR A 46 21.82 -6.74 -3.09
CA THR A 46 21.26 -7.85 -3.85
C THR A 46 20.63 -8.93 -2.97
N SER A 47 20.99 -8.94 -1.69
CA SER A 47 20.34 -9.82 -0.72
C SER A 47 20.16 -9.04 0.58
N LYS A 48 19.19 -9.50 1.39
CA LYS A 48 18.91 -8.84 2.65
C LYS A 48 20.03 -9.06 3.66
N ASP A 49 20.52 -7.98 4.26
CA ASP A 49 21.54 -8.02 5.28
C ASP A 49 21.17 -7.01 6.36
N VAL A 50 20.64 -7.50 7.47
CA VAL A 50 20.14 -6.64 8.56
C VAL A 50 21.28 -5.89 9.23
N GLU A 51 22.43 -6.52 9.41
CA GLU A 51 23.57 -5.89 10.07
C GLU A 51 24.11 -4.71 9.28
N GLN A 52 24.17 -4.84 7.96
CA GLN A 52 24.64 -3.77 7.08
C GLN A 52 23.49 -2.91 6.55
N LYS A 53 22.27 -3.22 6.93
CA LYS A 53 21.06 -2.52 6.51
C LYS A 53 20.94 -2.46 4.99
N LYS A 54 20.96 -3.63 4.36
CA LYS A 54 20.81 -3.76 2.92
C LYS A 54 19.57 -4.59 2.60
N THR A 55 18.86 -4.21 1.55
CA THR A 55 17.68 -4.94 1.10
C THR A 55 17.51 -4.76 -0.41
N PRO A 56 17.13 -5.83 -1.12
CA PRO A 56 16.84 -5.73 -2.55
C PRO A 56 15.53 -5.02 -2.86
N LEU A 57 14.73 -4.69 -1.85
CA LEU A 57 13.44 -4.04 -2.04
C LEU A 57 13.53 -2.52 -2.15
N LEU A 58 14.72 -1.92 -1.96
CA LEU A 58 14.89 -0.47 -2.14
C LEU A 58 15.10 -0.14 -3.62
N VAL A 59 14.06 -0.36 -4.39
CA VAL A 59 13.96 -0.06 -5.82
C VAL A 59 12.63 0.62 -6.08
N PRO A 60 12.44 1.28 -7.23
CA PRO A 60 11.13 1.82 -7.58
C PRO A 60 10.05 0.74 -7.57
N TYR A 61 8.82 1.12 -7.24
CA TYR A 61 7.70 0.17 -7.13
C TYR A 61 7.56 -0.72 -8.36
N ASN A 62 7.67 -0.13 -9.56
CA ASN A 62 7.50 -0.89 -10.80
C ASN A 62 8.58 -1.95 -11.05
N GLU A 63 9.69 -1.89 -10.31
CA GLU A 63 10.76 -2.90 -10.40
C GLU A 63 10.63 -3.99 -9.35
N LEU A 64 9.66 -3.88 -8.44
CA LEU A 64 9.43 -4.93 -7.44
C LEU A 64 8.89 -6.19 -8.10
N PRO A 65 9.21 -7.38 -7.53
CA PRO A 65 8.50 -8.60 -7.92
C PRO A 65 7.00 -8.45 -7.66
N GLU A 66 6.19 -9.13 -8.48
CA GLU A 66 4.72 -9.07 -8.33
C GLU A 66 4.26 -9.47 -6.93
N SER A 67 4.91 -10.45 -6.31
CA SER A 67 4.56 -10.88 -4.96
C SER A 67 4.72 -9.74 -3.94
N GLU A 68 5.73 -8.89 -4.11
CA GLU A 68 5.95 -7.75 -3.22
C GLU A 68 4.95 -6.63 -3.51
N LYS A 69 4.65 -6.39 -4.78
CA LYS A 69 3.60 -5.42 -5.15
C LYS A 69 2.25 -5.84 -4.56
N ASP A 70 1.97 -7.13 -4.53
CA ASP A 70 0.70 -7.65 -4.00
C ASP A 70 0.54 -7.38 -2.51
N TYR A 71 1.62 -7.38 -1.73
CA TYR A 71 1.53 -6.95 -0.33
C TYR A 71 1.04 -5.50 -0.23
N ASP A 72 1.60 -4.62 -1.05
CA ASP A 72 1.22 -3.21 -1.04
C ASP A 72 -0.20 -3.01 -1.56
N ARG A 73 -0.57 -3.75 -2.62
CA ARG A 73 -1.93 -3.72 -3.16
C ARG A 73 -2.95 -4.19 -2.14
N ASN A 74 -2.64 -5.27 -1.44
CA ASN A 74 -3.53 -5.81 -0.43
C ASN A 74 -3.71 -4.84 0.74
N THR A 75 -2.63 -4.19 1.16
CA THR A 75 -2.70 -3.16 2.19
C THR A 75 -3.63 -2.03 1.78
N ALA A 76 -3.50 -1.54 0.54
CA ALA A 76 -4.35 -0.49 0.02
C ALA A 76 -5.82 -0.92 -0.02
N LEU A 77 -6.07 -2.10 -0.58
CA LEU A 77 -7.42 -2.63 -0.76
C LEU A 77 -8.13 -2.85 0.57
N GLU A 78 -7.45 -3.50 1.51
CA GLU A 78 -8.03 -3.80 2.83
C GLU A 78 -8.29 -2.53 3.64
N THR A 79 -7.42 -1.53 3.51
CA THR A 79 -7.62 -0.26 4.21
C THR A 79 -8.88 0.45 3.71
N LEU A 80 -9.07 0.51 2.39
CA LEU A 80 -10.26 1.14 1.80
C LEU A 80 -11.53 0.39 2.21
N ARG A 81 -11.50 -0.93 2.14
CA ARG A 81 -12.65 -1.75 2.54
C ARG A 81 -13.00 -1.56 4.01
N LEU A 82 -11.98 -1.47 4.87
CA LEU A 82 -12.20 -1.31 6.29
C LEU A 82 -12.86 0.04 6.62
N ILE A 83 -12.44 1.10 5.94
CA ILE A 83 -13.04 2.42 6.11
C ILE A 83 -14.53 2.36 5.80
N ILE A 84 -14.88 1.73 4.69
CA ILE A 84 -16.30 1.59 4.29
C ILE A 84 -17.05 0.70 5.28
N LYS A 85 -16.44 -0.39 5.72
CA LYS A 85 -17.08 -1.31 6.68
C LYS A 85 -17.43 -0.61 7.98
N PHE A 86 -16.62 0.35 8.40
CA PHE A 86 -16.88 1.11 9.62
C PHE A 86 -17.88 2.24 9.42
N GLY A 87 -18.52 2.32 8.26
CA GLY A 87 -19.63 3.23 8.03
C GLY A 87 -19.28 4.55 7.37
N TYR A 88 -18.05 4.70 6.90
CA TYR A 88 -17.63 5.91 6.20
C TYR A 88 -17.85 5.77 4.70
N ASN A 89 -18.08 6.89 4.05
CA ASN A 89 -18.20 6.94 2.60
C ASN A 89 -16.93 7.53 2.01
N ILE A 90 -16.47 6.95 0.90
CA ILE A 90 -15.34 7.49 0.15
C ILE A 90 -15.89 7.94 -1.20
N SER A 91 -15.72 9.21 -1.52
CA SER A 91 -16.20 9.75 -2.79
C SER A 91 -15.22 10.79 -3.31
N THR A 92 -15.25 11.01 -4.62
CA THR A 92 -14.45 12.08 -5.22
C THR A 92 -15.00 13.42 -4.80
N SER A 93 -14.11 14.42 -4.68
CA SER A 93 -14.52 15.77 -4.37
C SER A 93 -15.10 16.43 -5.62
N SER A 94 -16.39 16.81 -5.56
CA SER A 94 -17.01 17.51 -6.68
C SER A 94 -16.44 18.91 -6.85
N ALA A 95 -15.96 19.53 -5.77
CA ALA A 95 -15.30 20.83 -5.86
C ALA A 95 -14.05 20.78 -6.72
N ASN A 96 -13.27 19.70 -6.61
CA ASN A 96 -12.09 19.55 -7.44
C ASN A 96 -12.44 19.39 -8.92
N ARG A 97 -13.57 18.77 -9.20
CA ARG A 97 -14.03 18.59 -10.57
C ARG A 97 -14.52 19.89 -11.16
N GLU A 98 -15.22 20.68 -10.38
CA GLU A 98 -15.82 21.93 -10.85
C GLU A 98 -14.79 23.00 -11.17
N VAL A 99 -13.68 23.00 -10.45
CA VAL A 99 -12.61 23.97 -10.68
C VAL A 99 -11.87 23.68 -11.98
N MET A 100 -11.96 22.49 -12.48
CA MET A 100 -11.29 22.09 -13.70
C MET A 100 -12.17 22.29 -14.92
#